data_1f720ea5de354f58ca4d08b42704a59d
#
_entry.id   1f720ea5de354f58ca4d08b42704a59d
#
_cell.length_a   1.000
_cell.length_b   1.000
_cell.length_c   1.000
_cell.angle_alpha   90.00
_cell.angle_beta   90.00
_cell.angle_gamma   90.00
#
_symmetry.space_group_name_H-M   'P 1'
#
loop_
_entity.id
_entity.type
_entity.pdbx_description
1 polymer ?
#
loop_
_entity_poly.entity_id
_entity_poly.type
_entity_poly.pdbx_seq_one_letter_code
_entity_poly.pdbx_strand_id
1 'polypeptide(L)'
;MNNMILKENEWNTMNNILLDMYEIRDINELTDRLLKTFRMLIPYTQGYYLVFNKEGKIDVKQSSFIFSDDNSVDEYLKHYYHVDYLKYVSDFTKKTVTYRDTDILDEDIRKKTEFYRDFLRPKNIPYGCGIILLKEEKIIGIINLFRSSELGDFSDKDLYILDTLKLHLRNIQYHLCAKEIEGKESKLDSVCKQYDLSEREGEVVQLVNDGCSNSEIGEKLSISISTVKKHFYNIYNKTGVKNRTQLLVLLK
;
A
#
# COMPACT_ATOMS: atom_id res chain seq x y z
N MET A 1 -13.96 16.70 27.90
CA MET A 1 -14.21 15.95 26.65
C MET A 1 -15.49 16.50 26.06
N ASN A 2 -15.40 17.35 25.02
CA ASN A 2 -16.61 17.73 24.26
C ASN A 2 -17.18 16.48 23.65
N ASN A 3 -18.44 16.15 23.97
CA ASN A 3 -19.17 15.08 23.30
C ASN A 3 -19.30 15.44 21.83
N MET A 4 -18.39 14.95 21.00
CA MET A 4 -18.47 15.12 19.55
C MET A 4 -19.55 14.19 19.04
N ILE A 5 -20.68 14.74 18.63
CA ILE A 5 -21.82 13.99 18.14
C ILE A 5 -21.87 14.13 16.63
N LEU A 6 -21.65 13.02 15.92
CA LEU A 6 -21.97 12.95 14.49
C LEU A 6 -23.50 12.95 14.31
N LYS A 7 -23.96 13.59 13.24
CA LYS A 7 -25.37 13.53 12.85
C LYS A 7 -25.71 12.14 12.33
N GLU A 8 -26.96 11.76 12.42
CA GLU A 8 -27.44 10.44 11.97
C GLU A 8 -27.08 10.13 10.51
N ASN A 9 -27.21 11.13 9.63
CA ASN A 9 -26.84 10.97 8.23
C ASN A 9 -25.32 10.74 8.03
N GLU A 10 -24.46 11.31 8.87
CA GLU A 10 -23.01 11.10 8.83
C GLU A 10 -22.63 9.69 9.29
N TRP A 11 -23.31 9.19 10.34
CA TRP A 11 -23.17 7.81 10.76
C TRP A 11 -23.62 6.83 9.68
N ASN A 12 -24.76 7.08 9.04
CA ASN A 12 -25.27 6.25 7.97
C ASN A 12 -24.32 6.27 6.76
N THR A 13 -23.80 7.44 6.39
CA THR A 13 -22.81 7.55 5.29
C THR A 13 -21.54 6.78 5.61
N MET A 14 -21.00 6.94 6.82
CA MET A 14 -19.79 6.24 7.25
C MET A 14 -19.99 4.71 7.26
N ASN A 15 -21.13 4.24 7.76
CA ASN A 15 -21.48 2.82 7.75
C ASN A 15 -21.58 2.27 6.31
N ASN A 16 -22.25 2.99 5.41
CA ASN A 16 -22.37 2.59 4.01
C ASN A 16 -21.01 2.52 3.33
N ILE A 17 -20.12 3.49 3.58
CA ILE A 17 -18.74 3.45 3.07
C ILE A 17 -18.01 2.21 3.59
N LEU A 18 -18.13 1.89 4.88
CA LEU A 18 -17.49 0.69 5.43
C LEU A 18 -18.03 -0.59 4.81
N LEU A 19 -19.35 -0.74 4.68
CA LEU A 19 -19.95 -1.91 4.04
C LEU A 19 -19.45 -2.06 2.61
N ASP A 20 -19.39 -0.97 1.85
CA ASP A 20 -18.88 -0.93 0.50
C ASP A 20 -17.38 -1.34 0.43
N MET A 21 -16.54 -0.83 1.36
CA MET A 21 -15.12 -1.21 1.42
C MET A 21 -14.90 -2.68 1.79
N TYR A 22 -15.77 -3.29 2.60
CA TYR A 22 -15.68 -4.72 2.94
C TYR A 22 -16.02 -5.65 1.78
N GLU A 23 -16.77 -5.19 0.77
CA GLU A 23 -17.08 -5.97 -0.45
C GLU A 23 -15.92 -5.99 -1.46
N ILE A 24 -14.96 -5.06 -1.35
CA ILE A 24 -13.82 -4.96 -2.26
C ILE A 24 -12.91 -6.18 -2.12
N ARG A 25 -12.37 -6.65 -3.23
CA ARG A 25 -11.50 -7.83 -3.30
C ARG A 25 -10.12 -7.53 -3.90
N ASP A 26 -9.89 -6.32 -4.34
CA ASP A 26 -8.64 -5.85 -4.96
C ASP A 26 -8.12 -4.60 -4.25
N ILE A 27 -6.80 -4.51 -4.05
CA ILE A 27 -6.18 -3.41 -3.31
C ILE A 27 -6.21 -2.09 -4.10
N ASN A 28 -6.10 -2.14 -5.43
CA ASN A 28 -6.15 -0.94 -6.26
C ASN A 28 -7.57 -0.35 -6.25
N GLU A 29 -8.58 -1.22 -6.29
CA GLU A 29 -9.98 -0.79 -6.14
C GLU A 29 -10.20 -0.14 -4.77
N LEU A 30 -9.65 -0.71 -3.69
CA LEU A 30 -9.76 -0.15 -2.35
C LEU A 30 -9.18 1.26 -2.27
N THR A 31 -7.93 1.43 -2.73
CA THR A 31 -7.22 2.71 -2.60
C THR A 31 -7.87 3.83 -3.41
N ASP A 32 -8.28 3.52 -4.65
CA ASP A 32 -8.96 4.50 -5.52
C ASP A 32 -10.36 4.84 -5.02
N ARG A 33 -11.15 3.83 -4.66
CA ARG A 33 -12.54 4.01 -4.25
C ARG A 33 -12.64 4.72 -2.90
N LEU A 34 -11.76 4.40 -1.95
CA LEU A 34 -11.73 5.06 -0.66
C LEU A 34 -11.45 6.55 -0.79
N LEU A 35 -10.44 6.94 -1.55
CA LEU A 35 -10.15 8.35 -1.79
C LEU A 35 -11.35 9.07 -2.39
N LYS A 36 -12.05 8.48 -3.35
CA LYS A 36 -13.24 9.10 -3.97
C LYS A 36 -14.40 9.24 -2.98
N THR A 37 -14.66 8.20 -2.17
CA THR A 37 -15.81 8.19 -1.25
C THR A 37 -15.59 9.02 0.00
N PHE A 38 -14.34 9.19 0.45
CA PHE A 38 -14.04 10.03 1.60
C PHE A 38 -14.50 11.49 1.43
N ARG A 39 -14.58 12.00 0.19
CA ARG A 39 -15.11 13.34 -0.08
C ARG A 39 -16.55 13.56 0.38
N MET A 40 -17.32 12.49 0.53
CA MET A 40 -18.69 12.58 1.04
C MET A 40 -18.76 12.88 2.55
N LEU A 41 -17.71 12.49 3.30
CA LEU A 41 -17.61 12.70 4.74
C LEU A 41 -16.71 13.87 5.11
N ILE A 42 -15.58 13.97 4.43
CA ILE A 42 -14.50 14.91 4.70
C ILE A 42 -14.16 15.62 3.40
N PRO A 43 -14.63 16.86 3.17
CA PRO A 43 -14.22 17.63 2.00
C PRO A 43 -12.70 17.83 1.97
N TYR A 44 -12.07 17.54 0.83
CA TYR A 44 -10.65 17.74 0.60
C TYR A 44 -10.36 18.02 -0.87
N THR A 45 -9.22 18.61 -1.17
CA THR A 45 -8.82 19.06 -2.50
C THR A 45 -7.99 17.98 -3.21
N GLN A 46 -6.95 17.52 -2.57
CA GLN A 46 -5.98 16.53 -3.07
C GLN A 46 -5.70 15.48 -2.00
N GLY A 47 -5.08 14.38 -2.38
CA GLY A 47 -4.73 13.33 -1.41
C GLY A 47 -4.08 12.13 -2.06
N TYR A 48 -3.62 11.22 -1.21
CA TYR A 48 -3.06 9.94 -1.64
C TYR A 48 -3.39 8.82 -0.65
N TYR A 49 -3.33 7.60 -1.16
CA TYR A 49 -3.30 6.38 -0.39
C TYR A 49 -2.07 5.58 -0.81
N LEU A 50 -1.02 5.63 0.00
CA LEU A 50 0.20 4.85 -0.21
C LEU A 50 0.03 3.46 0.37
N VAL A 51 0.40 2.43 -0.40
CA VAL A 51 0.51 1.04 0.04
C VAL A 51 1.98 0.68 0.17
N PHE A 52 2.34 -0.04 1.24
CA PHE A 52 3.71 -0.48 1.49
C PHE A 52 3.82 -1.99 1.32
N ASN A 53 4.86 -2.43 0.62
CA ASN A 53 5.17 -3.85 0.46
C ASN A 53 5.83 -4.45 1.73
N LYS A 54 6.09 -5.76 1.73
CA LYS A 54 6.73 -6.46 2.86
C LYS A 54 8.12 -5.92 3.25
N GLU A 55 8.82 -5.28 2.30
CA GLU A 55 10.13 -4.68 2.51
C GLU A 55 10.05 -3.27 3.10
N GLY A 56 8.85 -2.73 3.33
CA GLY A 56 8.62 -1.37 3.80
C GLY A 56 8.82 -0.29 2.73
N LYS A 57 8.78 -0.65 1.45
CA LYS A 57 8.85 0.29 0.32
C LYS A 57 7.45 0.57 -0.21
N ILE A 58 7.24 1.78 -0.73
CA ILE A 58 5.99 2.15 -1.38
C ILE A 58 5.78 1.30 -2.63
N ASP A 59 4.65 0.63 -2.71
CA ASP A 59 4.15 -0.01 -3.93
C ASP A 59 3.32 1.01 -4.72
N VAL A 60 3.97 1.70 -5.65
CA VAL A 60 3.33 2.75 -6.45
C VAL A 60 2.18 2.20 -7.31
N LYS A 61 2.25 0.93 -7.72
CA LYS A 61 1.21 0.31 -8.55
C LYS A 61 -0.08 0.05 -7.78
N GLN A 62 0.03 -0.19 -6.48
CA GLN A 62 -1.10 -0.40 -5.58
C GLN A 62 -1.55 0.87 -4.85
N SER A 63 -0.82 1.96 -5.03
CA SER A 63 -1.10 3.26 -4.43
C SER A 63 -2.00 4.10 -5.35
N SER A 64 -2.87 4.92 -4.76
CA SER A 64 -3.73 5.85 -5.50
C SER A 64 -3.45 7.29 -5.12
N PHE A 65 -3.56 8.18 -6.09
CA PHE A 65 -3.27 9.60 -5.96
C PHE A 65 -4.37 10.45 -6.58
N ILE A 66 -4.74 11.54 -5.91
CA ILE A 66 -5.62 12.57 -6.43
C ILE A 66 -4.87 13.90 -6.29
N PHE A 67 -4.08 14.25 -7.29
CA PHE A 67 -3.38 15.53 -7.39
C PHE A 67 -3.93 16.37 -8.55
N SER A 68 -3.63 17.67 -8.53
CA SER A 68 -4.07 18.60 -9.57
C SER A 68 -3.35 18.44 -10.91
N ASP A 69 -2.15 17.82 -10.88
CA ASP A 69 -1.32 17.57 -12.05
C ASP A 69 -0.53 16.27 -11.90
N ASP A 70 -0.19 15.63 -13.03
CA ASP A 70 0.49 14.34 -13.08
C ASP A 70 1.93 14.41 -12.55
N ASN A 71 2.60 15.57 -12.63
CA ASN A 71 3.96 15.74 -12.16
C ASN A 71 4.05 15.69 -10.64
N SER A 72 2.99 16.09 -9.94
CA SER A 72 2.96 16.13 -8.46
C SER A 72 3.21 14.77 -7.81
N VAL A 73 2.77 13.68 -8.43
CA VAL A 73 3.02 12.30 -7.92
C VAL A 73 4.51 11.99 -7.97
N ASP A 74 5.12 12.24 -9.11
CA ASP A 74 6.55 11.99 -9.34
C ASP A 74 7.43 12.85 -8.43
N GLU A 75 7.13 14.15 -8.31
CA GLU A 75 7.82 15.07 -7.42
C GLU A 75 7.73 14.62 -5.97
N TYR A 76 6.52 14.27 -5.51
CA TYR A 76 6.30 13.80 -4.15
C TYR A 76 7.11 12.55 -3.86
N LEU A 77 6.99 11.50 -4.68
CA LEU A 77 7.63 10.21 -4.45
C LEU A 77 9.16 10.27 -4.54
N LYS A 78 9.71 11.08 -5.47
CA LYS A 78 11.16 11.17 -5.70
C LYS A 78 11.88 12.07 -4.69
N HIS A 79 11.21 13.13 -4.22
CA HIS A 79 11.84 14.14 -3.41
C HIS A 79 11.09 14.41 -2.09
N TYR A 80 9.83 14.84 -2.15
CA TYR A 80 9.14 15.36 -0.97
C TYR A 80 8.75 14.31 0.06
N TYR A 81 8.56 13.06 -0.33
CA TYR A 81 8.33 11.96 0.61
C TYR A 81 9.45 11.83 1.66
N HIS A 82 10.69 12.17 1.32
CA HIS A 82 11.82 12.08 2.23
C HIS A 82 11.97 13.27 3.18
N VAL A 83 11.37 14.41 2.85
CA VAL A 83 11.39 15.65 3.64
C VAL A 83 10.02 15.99 4.23
N ASP A 84 9.03 15.14 4.01
CA ASP A 84 7.71 15.22 4.61
C ASP A 84 7.82 14.99 6.12
N TYR A 85 7.33 15.94 6.91
CA TYR A 85 7.36 15.85 8.38
C TYR A 85 6.45 14.73 8.93
N LEU A 86 5.57 14.13 8.13
CA LEU A 86 4.86 12.89 8.47
C LEU A 86 5.80 11.75 8.83
N LYS A 87 7.03 11.78 8.30
CA LYS A 87 8.06 10.82 8.66
C LYS A 87 8.33 10.81 10.16
N TYR A 88 8.32 11.98 10.82
CA TYR A 88 8.49 12.06 12.27
C TYR A 88 7.36 11.33 13.02
N VAL A 89 6.12 11.41 12.52
CA VAL A 89 5.00 10.66 13.13
C VAL A 89 5.18 9.17 12.90
N SER A 90 5.52 8.77 11.67
CA SER A 90 5.66 7.37 11.28
C SER A 90 6.79 6.65 12.02
N ASP A 91 7.93 7.33 12.21
CA ASP A 91 9.11 6.74 12.84
C ASP A 91 8.92 6.49 14.37
N PHE A 92 8.04 7.24 15.02
CA PHE A 92 7.79 7.13 16.46
C PHE A 92 6.48 6.42 16.82
N THR A 93 5.60 6.15 15.86
CA THR A 93 4.33 5.47 16.15
C THR A 93 4.46 3.95 16.08
N LYS A 94 3.85 3.26 17.05
CA LYS A 94 3.76 1.79 17.09
C LYS A 94 2.35 1.28 16.85
N LYS A 95 1.42 2.18 16.60
CA LYS A 95 0.00 1.89 16.42
C LYS A 95 -0.53 2.63 15.21
N THR A 96 -1.61 2.11 14.63
CA THR A 96 -2.42 2.87 13.66
C THR A 96 -2.92 4.16 14.32
N VAL A 97 -2.58 5.30 13.74
CA VAL A 97 -2.90 6.63 14.27
C VAL A 97 -3.51 7.52 13.21
N THR A 98 -4.37 8.44 13.65
CA THR A 98 -4.79 9.62 12.89
C THR A 98 -3.92 10.81 13.27
N TYR A 99 -3.73 11.72 12.33
CA TYR A 99 -2.98 12.95 12.56
C TYR A 99 -3.57 14.11 11.77
N ARG A 100 -3.24 15.32 12.21
CA ARG A 100 -3.43 16.58 11.49
C ARG A 100 -2.10 17.32 11.49
N ASP A 101 -1.70 17.85 10.35
CA ASP A 101 -0.38 18.48 10.15
C ASP A 101 -0.10 19.60 11.14
N THR A 102 -1.12 20.39 11.43
CA THR A 102 -1.03 21.53 12.36
C THR A 102 -0.89 21.10 13.81
N ASP A 103 -1.13 19.83 14.16
CA ASP A 103 -0.88 19.27 15.51
C ASP A 103 0.51 18.65 15.64
N ILE A 104 1.23 18.42 14.51
CA ILE A 104 2.56 17.77 14.51
C ILE A 104 3.65 18.78 14.82
N LEU A 105 3.62 19.93 14.18
CA LEU A 105 4.61 20.99 14.29
C LEU A 105 3.92 22.33 14.56
N ASP A 106 4.62 23.16 15.37
CA ASP A 106 4.25 24.56 15.52
C ASP A 106 4.18 25.24 14.15
N GLU A 107 3.18 26.11 13.97
CA GLU A 107 2.85 26.73 12.68
C GLU A 107 4.05 27.48 12.07
N ASP A 108 4.83 28.20 12.90
CA ASP A 108 6.01 28.96 12.45
C ASP A 108 7.16 28.03 12.02
N ILE A 109 7.27 26.86 12.63
CA ILE A 109 8.25 25.84 12.26
C ILE A 109 7.77 25.13 10.98
N ARG A 110 6.52 24.72 10.95
CA ARG A 110 5.91 24.01 9.81
C ARG A 110 6.05 24.79 8.51
N LYS A 111 5.74 26.10 8.55
CA LYS A 111 5.85 27.00 7.38
C LYS A 111 7.27 27.18 6.84
N LYS A 112 8.30 26.94 7.65
CA LYS A 112 9.70 27.00 7.24
C LYS A 112 10.25 25.70 6.67
N THR A 113 9.52 24.59 6.82
CA THR A 113 9.93 23.30 6.24
C THR A 113 9.98 23.38 4.71
N GLU A 114 10.89 22.64 4.11
CA GLU A 114 11.00 22.51 2.65
C GLU A 114 9.70 21.98 2.07
N PHE A 115 9.14 20.94 2.67
CA PHE A 115 7.89 20.31 2.21
C PHE A 115 6.74 21.33 2.15
N TYR A 116 6.56 22.14 3.20
CA TYR A 116 5.51 23.16 3.19
C TYR A 116 5.79 24.25 2.16
N ARG A 117 7.00 24.81 2.14
CA ARG A 117 7.37 25.98 1.34
C ARG A 117 7.35 25.69 -0.16
N ASP A 118 7.88 24.49 -0.53
CA ASP A 118 8.20 24.19 -1.93
C ASP A 118 7.18 23.21 -2.55
N PHE A 119 6.40 22.47 -1.77
CA PHE A 119 5.38 21.56 -2.25
C PHE A 119 3.95 21.99 -1.88
N LEU A 120 3.63 22.13 -0.59
CA LEU A 120 2.26 22.36 -0.15
C LEU A 120 1.75 23.76 -0.53
N ARG A 121 2.54 24.80 -0.25
CA ARG A 121 2.18 26.20 -0.49
C ARG A 121 1.99 26.51 -1.98
N PRO A 122 2.90 26.15 -2.91
CA PRO A 122 2.71 26.40 -4.34
C PRO A 122 1.48 25.72 -4.93
N LYS A 123 1.09 24.57 -4.39
CA LYS A 123 -0.08 23.79 -4.83
C LYS A 123 -1.39 24.23 -4.15
N ASN A 124 -1.31 25.25 -3.29
CA ASN A 124 -2.44 25.74 -2.47
C ASN A 124 -3.12 24.63 -1.64
N ILE A 125 -2.33 23.77 -1.00
CA ILE A 125 -2.79 22.67 -0.13
C ILE A 125 -2.11 22.71 1.24
N PRO A 126 -2.17 23.84 1.97
CA PRO A 126 -1.38 24.08 3.18
C PRO A 126 -1.80 23.22 4.38
N TYR A 127 -2.91 22.51 4.34
CA TYR A 127 -3.42 21.70 5.44
C TYR A 127 -3.51 20.25 5.05
N GLY A 128 -3.01 19.37 5.92
CA GLY A 128 -3.06 17.94 5.75
C GLY A 128 -3.67 17.24 6.98
N CYS A 129 -4.33 16.13 6.75
CA CYS A 129 -4.67 15.17 7.79
C CYS A 129 -4.74 13.75 7.21
N GLY A 130 -4.65 12.75 8.08
CA GLY A 130 -4.72 11.39 7.55
C GLY A 130 -4.59 10.30 8.59
N ILE A 131 -4.25 9.11 8.08
CA ILE A 131 -4.10 7.89 8.87
C ILE A 131 -2.79 7.21 8.47
N ILE A 132 -2.00 6.83 9.45
CA ILE A 132 -0.88 5.88 9.28
C ILE A 132 -1.38 4.52 9.74
N LEU A 133 -1.46 3.57 8.81
CA LEU A 133 -1.93 2.21 9.05
C LEU A 133 -0.75 1.29 9.39
N LEU A 134 -0.73 0.76 10.62
CA LEU A 134 0.29 -0.15 11.08
C LEU A 134 -0.28 -1.53 11.40
N LYS A 135 0.48 -2.56 11.05
CA LYS A 135 0.25 -3.94 11.47
C LYS A 135 1.58 -4.53 11.93
N GLU A 136 1.60 -5.10 13.14
CA GLU A 136 2.82 -5.69 13.74
C GLU A 136 4.03 -4.71 13.74
N GLU A 137 3.76 -3.47 14.15
CA GLU A 137 4.71 -2.34 14.16
C GLU A 137 5.29 -1.94 12.79
N LYS A 138 4.77 -2.50 11.69
CA LYS A 138 5.15 -2.12 10.32
C LYS A 138 4.09 -1.25 9.69
N ILE A 139 4.52 -0.22 8.97
CA ILE A 139 3.61 0.60 8.16
C ILE A 139 3.17 -0.26 6.97
N ILE A 140 1.87 -0.42 6.82
CA ILE A 140 1.25 -1.09 5.68
C ILE A 140 0.61 -0.08 4.71
N GLY A 141 0.19 1.09 5.20
CA GLY A 141 -0.38 2.15 4.36
C GLY A 141 -0.37 3.51 5.02
N ILE A 142 -0.43 4.56 4.21
CA ILE A 142 -0.63 5.95 4.63
C ILE A 142 -1.72 6.56 3.76
N ILE A 143 -2.77 7.08 4.40
CA ILE A 143 -3.82 7.86 3.75
C ILE A 143 -3.60 9.31 4.17
N ASN A 144 -3.42 10.20 3.22
CA ASN A 144 -3.30 11.63 3.48
C ASN A 144 -4.25 12.43 2.59
N LEU A 145 -4.96 13.36 3.20
CA LEU A 145 -5.91 14.27 2.58
C LEU A 145 -5.39 15.70 2.75
N PHE A 146 -5.43 16.49 1.69
CA PHE A 146 -5.01 17.88 1.70
C PHE A 146 -6.18 18.82 1.42
N ARG A 147 -6.20 19.96 2.11
CA ARG A 147 -7.14 21.04 1.89
C ARG A 147 -6.47 22.31 1.37
N SER A 148 -7.19 22.97 0.47
CA SER A 148 -6.81 24.31 0.03
C SER A 148 -7.04 25.34 1.15
N SER A 149 -6.44 26.52 0.97
CA SER A 149 -6.62 27.63 1.91
C SER A 149 -8.09 28.05 2.06
N GLU A 150 -8.88 27.90 1.00
CA GLU A 150 -10.31 28.25 1.00
C GLU A 150 -11.16 27.29 1.85
N LEU A 151 -10.79 26.02 1.91
CA LEU A 151 -11.47 25.03 2.76
C LEU A 151 -11.06 25.15 4.22
N GLY A 152 -9.90 25.76 4.47
CA GLY A 152 -9.34 25.86 5.82
C GLY A 152 -8.83 24.52 6.36
N ASP A 153 -8.38 24.55 7.61
CA ASP A 153 -7.83 23.36 8.26
C ASP A 153 -8.88 22.30 8.57
N PHE A 154 -8.44 21.09 8.80
CA PHE A 154 -9.28 19.97 9.22
C PHE A 154 -9.76 20.17 10.66
N SER A 155 -11.02 19.89 10.88
CA SER A 155 -11.65 20.02 12.20
C SER A 155 -11.42 18.76 13.05
N ASP A 156 -11.65 18.87 14.37
CA ASP A 156 -11.64 17.71 15.26
C ASP A 156 -12.69 16.67 14.87
N LYS A 157 -13.77 17.09 14.21
CA LYS A 157 -14.77 16.20 13.65
C LYS A 157 -14.22 15.36 12.48
N ASP A 158 -13.43 15.97 11.60
CA ASP A 158 -12.79 15.24 10.50
C ASP A 158 -11.84 14.17 11.07
N LEU A 159 -11.04 14.53 12.08
CA LEU A 159 -10.17 13.59 12.78
C LEU A 159 -10.95 12.47 13.47
N TYR A 160 -12.08 12.79 14.11
CA TYR A 160 -12.92 11.79 14.75
C TYR A 160 -13.48 10.76 13.75
N ILE A 161 -13.90 11.21 12.55
CA ILE A 161 -14.33 10.33 11.46
C ILE A 161 -13.18 9.38 11.04
N LEU A 162 -11.99 9.92 10.79
CA LEU A 162 -10.81 9.13 10.43
C LEU A 162 -10.45 8.14 11.55
N ASP A 163 -10.49 8.59 12.80
CA ASP A 163 -10.17 7.76 13.97
C ASP A 163 -11.13 6.59 14.13
N THR A 164 -12.40 6.80 13.85
CA THR A 164 -13.41 5.75 13.86
C THR A 164 -13.17 4.70 12.77
N LEU A 165 -12.73 5.14 11.59
CA LEU A 165 -12.52 4.27 10.42
C LEU A 165 -11.16 3.56 10.42
N LYS A 166 -10.13 4.09 11.07
CA LYS A 166 -8.73 3.67 10.93
C LYS A 166 -8.48 2.17 11.12
N LEU A 167 -9.12 1.54 12.11
CA LEU A 167 -8.90 0.11 12.38
C LEU A 167 -9.61 -0.78 11.36
N HIS A 168 -10.75 -0.37 10.85
CA HIS A 168 -11.44 -1.05 9.76
C HIS A 168 -10.59 -1.02 8.48
N LEU A 169 -10.09 0.15 8.10
CA LEU A 169 -9.26 0.32 6.90
C LEU A 169 -7.95 -0.48 7.00
N ARG A 170 -7.28 -0.44 8.16
CA ARG A 170 -6.11 -1.28 8.42
C ARG A 170 -6.42 -2.76 8.20
N ASN A 171 -7.52 -3.26 8.75
CA ASN A 171 -7.87 -4.67 8.66
C ASN A 171 -8.25 -5.06 7.22
N ILE A 172 -9.03 -4.24 6.52
CA ILE A 172 -9.40 -4.48 5.11
C ILE A 172 -8.13 -4.55 4.25
N GLN A 173 -7.26 -3.53 4.32
CA GLN A 173 -6.00 -3.52 3.56
C GLN A 173 -5.13 -4.73 3.88
N TYR A 174 -4.93 -5.03 5.16
CA TYR A 174 -4.11 -6.17 5.57
C TYR A 174 -4.62 -7.49 4.98
N HIS A 175 -5.94 -7.73 5.03
CA HIS A 175 -6.52 -8.95 4.48
C HIS A 175 -6.45 -9.03 2.96
N LEU A 176 -6.58 -7.90 2.25
CA LEU A 176 -6.42 -7.88 0.79
C LEU A 176 -4.98 -8.20 0.39
N CYS A 177 -4.01 -7.53 1.00
CA CYS A 177 -2.59 -7.79 0.73
C CYS A 177 -2.16 -9.23 1.15
N ALA A 178 -2.69 -9.76 2.26
CA ALA A 178 -2.40 -11.13 2.69
C ALA A 178 -2.94 -12.17 1.69
N LYS A 179 -4.17 -11.99 1.21
CA LYS A 179 -4.77 -12.88 0.19
C LYS A 179 -4.01 -12.88 -1.13
N GLU A 180 -3.51 -11.72 -1.57
CA GLU A 180 -2.67 -11.68 -2.78
C GLU A 180 -1.38 -12.48 -2.61
N ILE A 181 -0.81 -12.46 -1.40
CA ILE A 181 0.40 -13.21 -1.06
C ILE A 181 0.08 -14.71 -0.99
N GLU A 182 -0.96 -15.09 -0.25
CA GLU A 182 -1.43 -16.48 -0.13
C GLU A 182 -1.84 -17.04 -1.50
N GLY A 183 -2.49 -16.24 -2.36
CA GLY A 183 -2.82 -16.62 -3.73
C GLY A 183 -1.60 -16.86 -4.62
N LYS A 184 -0.49 -16.16 -4.38
CA LYS A 184 0.78 -16.35 -5.10
C LYS A 184 1.65 -17.46 -4.48
N GLU A 185 1.74 -17.56 -3.15
CA GLU A 185 2.48 -18.60 -2.44
C GLU A 185 1.74 -19.96 -2.51
N SER A 186 0.41 -19.99 -2.43
CA SER A 186 -0.35 -21.23 -2.37
C SER A 186 -0.29 -22.07 -3.65
N LYS A 187 -0.18 -21.46 -4.83
CA LYS A 187 -0.11 -22.23 -6.09
C LYS A 187 1.26 -22.86 -6.31
N LEU A 188 2.33 -22.12 -6.05
CA LEU A 188 3.67 -22.64 -6.15
C LEU A 188 3.94 -23.71 -5.07
N ASP A 189 3.58 -23.41 -3.80
CA ASP A 189 3.73 -24.36 -2.70
C ASP A 189 2.84 -25.58 -2.89
N SER A 190 1.62 -25.40 -3.43
CA SER A 190 0.75 -26.54 -3.74
C SER A 190 1.35 -27.41 -4.84
N VAL A 191 1.92 -26.80 -5.90
CA VAL A 191 2.62 -27.54 -6.98
C VAL A 191 3.88 -28.24 -6.41
N CYS A 192 4.68 -27.54 -5.60
CA CYS A 192 5.86 -28.13 -4.97
C CYS A 192 5.50 -29.34 -4.09
N LYS A 193 4.44 -29.24 -3.30
CA LYS A 193 3.94 -30.34 -2.46
C LYS A 193 3.31 -31.45 -3.28
N GLN A 194 2.47 -31.12 -4.26
CA GLN A 194 1.77 -32.08 -5.09
C GLN A 194 2.72 -32.97 -5.89
N TYR A 195 3.83 -32.42 -6.37
CA TYR A 195 4.80 -33.12 -7.20
C TYR A 195 6.08 -33.48 -6.46
N ASP A 196 6.13 -33.37 -5.15
CA ASP A 196 7.28 -33.69 -4.30
C ASP A 196 8.58 -33.07 -4.83
N LEU A 197 8.52 -31.76 -5.12
CA LEU A 197 9.70 -31.01 -5.53
C LEU A 197 10.59 -30.73 -4.32
N SER A 198 11.90 -30.93 -4.49
CA SER A 198 12.87 -30.54 -3.45
C SER A 198 12.91 -29.01 -3.28
N GLU A 199 13.41 -28.53 -2.14
CA GLU A 199 13.58 -27.12 -1.87
C GLU A 199 14.31 -26.38 -3.03
N ARG A 200 15.38 -26.99 -3.56
CA ARG A 200 16.15 -26.46 -4.67
C ARG A 200 15.39 -26.44 -6.01
N GLU A 201 14.55 -27.42 -6.25
CA GLU A 201 13.65 -27.45 -7.42
C GLU A 201 12.56 -26.40 -7.27
N GLY A 202 12.05 -26.17 -6.07
CA GLY A 202 11.11 -25.08 -5.75
C GLY A 202 11.68 -23.70 -6.03
N GLU A 203 12.93 -23.44 -5.61
CA GLU A 203 13.64 -22.18 -5.94
C GLU A 203 13.77 -21.96 -7.45
N VAL A 204 14.09 -23.02 -8.21
CA VAL A 204 14.17 -22.94 -9.67
C VAL A 204 12.80 -22.63 -10.27
N VAL A 205 11.73 -23.30 -9.79
CA VAL A 205 10.35 -23.07 -10.26
C VAL A 205 9.89 -21.64 -9.95
N GLN A 206 10.24 -21.08 -8.77
CA GLN A 206 9.95 -19.69 -8.43
C GLN A 206 10.61 -18.73 -9.42
N LEU A 207 11.91 -18.90 -9.69
CA LEU A 207 12.63 -18.04 -10.63
C LEU A 207 12.12 -18.17 -12.08
N VAL A 208 11.61 -19.34 -12.45
CA VAL A 208 10.89 -19.53 -13.73
C VAL A 208 9.60 -18.72 -13.77
N ASN A 209 8.83 -18.74 -12.69
CA ASN A 209 7.61 -17.98 -12.58
C ASN A 209 7.87 -16.47 -12.62
N ASP A 210 9.01 -16.03 -12.09
CA ASP A 210 9.49 -14.64 -12.14
C ASP A 210 10.04 -14.24 -13.52
N GLY A 211 10.04 -15.16 -14.49
CA GLY A 211 10.47 -14.90 -15.87
C GLY A 211 11.97 -15.01 -16.13
N CYS A 212 12.79 -15.44 -15.15
CA CYS A 212 14.25 -15.52 -15.28
C CYS A 212 14.68 -16.54 -16.33
N SER A 213 15.65 -16.21 -17.19
CA SER A 213 16.33 -17.14 -18.09
C SER A 213 17.21 -18.14 -17.34
N ASN A 214 17.65 -19.22 -18.00
CA ASN A 214 18.54 -20.21 -17.36
C ASN A 214 19.88 -19.61 -16.89
N SER A 215 20.37 -18.57 -17.56
CA SER A 215 21.58 -17.83 -17.17
C SER A 215 21.35 -17.09 -15.86
N GLU A 216 20.25 -16.30 -15.80
CA GLU A 216 19.87 -15.54 -14.61
C GLU A 216 19.55 -16.45 -13.40
N ILE A 217 18.94 -17.62 -13.64
CA ILE A 217 18.72 -18.64 -12.59
C ILE A 217 20.06 -19.13 -12.06
N GLY A 218 21.01 -19.45 -12.98
CA GLY A 218 22.35 -19.89 -12.59
C GLY A 218 23.09 -18.85 -11.74
N GLU A 219 23.03 -17.58 -12.13
CA GLU A 219 23.63 -16.46 -11.39
C GLU A 219 23.00 -16.28 -10.02
N LYS A 220 21.65 -16.21 -9.94
CA LYS A 220 20.93 -16.02 -8.68
C LYS A 220 21.13 -17.15 -7.69
N LEU A 221 21.20 -18.38 -8.17
CA LEU A 221 21.38 -19.57 -7.34
C LEU A 221 22.84 -19.98 -7.16
N SER A 222 23.79 -19.25 -7.75
CA SER A 222 25.24 -19.54 -7.73
C SER A 222 25.56 -20.96 -8.20
N ILE A 223 24.91 -21.41 -9.30
CA ILE A 223 25.11 -22.72 -9.93
C ILE A 223 25.35 -22.61 -11.43
N SER A 224 25.97 -23.63 -12.02
CA SER A 224 26.19 -23.66 -13.46
C SER A 224 24.89 -23.82 -14.27
N ILE A 225 24.88 -23.33 -15.53
CA ILE A 225 23.74 -23.53 -16.44
C ILE A 225 23.45 -25.01 -16.66
N SER A 226 24.46 -25.88 -16.63
CA SER A 226 24.29 -27.33 -16.71
C SER A 226 23.54 -27.88 -15.50
N THR A 227 23.82 -27.36 -14.31
CA THR A 227 23.09 -27.70 -13.07
C THR A 227 21.64 -27.21 -13.13
N VAL A 228 21.39 -25.99 -13.64
CA VAL A 228 20.02 -25.50 -13.87
C VAL A 228 19.25 -26.43 -14.80
N LYS A 229 19.85 -26.85 -15.92
CA LYS A 229 19.24 -27.82 -16.86
C LYS A 229 18.94 -29.15 -16.18
N LYS A 230 19.80 -29.64 -15.27
CA LYS A 230 19.55 -30.87 -14.49
C LYS A 230 18.33 -30.72 -13.57
N HIS A 231 18.18 -29.56 -12.90
CA HIS A 231 16.99 -29.28 -12.11
C HIS A 231 15.74 -29.26 -12.99
N PHE A 232 15.76 -28.63 -14.16
CA PHE A 232 14.63 -28.68 -15.11
C PHE A 232 14.26 -30.09 -15.51
N TYR A 233 15.26 -30.93 -15.81
CA TYR A 233 15.01 -32.33 -16.13
C TYR A 233 14.27 -33.06 -15.00
N ASN A 234 14.70 -32.89 -13.76
CA ASN A 234 14.05 -33.50 -12.61
C ASN A 234 12.63 -32.95 -12.41
N ILE A 235 12.45 -31.61 -12.48
CA ILE A 235 11.15 -30.97 -12.38
C ILE A 235 10.18 -31.47 -13.43
N TYR A 236 10.61 -31.56 -14.69
CA TYR A 236 9.77 -32.08 -15.79
C TYR A 236 9.39 -33.55 -15.57
N ASN A 237 10.31 -34.38 -15.09
CA ASN A 237 10.02 -35.78 -14.77
C ASN A 237 9.00 -35.90 -13.62
N LYS A 238 9.12 -35.06 -12.58
CA LYS A 238 8.21 -35.09 -11.44
C LYS A 238 6.82 -34.52 -11.79
N THR A 239 6.77 -33.44 -12.55
CA THR A 239 5.52 -32.74 -12.88
C THR A 239 4.81 -33.29 -14.13
N GLY A 240 5.50 -34.11 -14.95
CA GLY A 240 4.97 -34.62 -16.22
C GLY A 240 4.93 -33.61 -17.36
N VAL A 241 5.39 -32.36 -17.14
CA VAL A 241 5.46 -31.33 -18.19
C VAL A 241 6.69 -31.57 -19.10
N LYS A 242 6.60 -31.12 -20.36
CA LYS A 242 7.62 -31.38 -21.36
C LYS A 242 8.53 -30.19 -21.65
N ASN A 243 8.15 -29.00 -21.23
CA ASN A 243 8.86 -27.77 -21.52
C ASN A 243 8.51 -26.64 -20.54
N ARG A 244 9.28 -25.56 -20.62
CA ARG A 244 9.12 -24.37 -19.76
C ARG A 244 7.75 -23.72 -19.89
N THR A 245 7.17 -23.66 -21.11
CA THR A 245 5.85 -23.08 -21.31
C THR A 245 4.76 -23.87 -20.58
N GLN A 246 4.82 -25.21 -20.66
CA GLN A 246 3.88 -26.07 -19.92
C GLN A 246 4.07 -25.94 -18.40
N LEU A 247 5.32 -25.79 -17.92
CA LEU A 247 5.58 -25.51 -16.51
C LEU A 247 4.95 -24.18 -16.08
N LEU A 248 5.09 -23.11 -16.88
CA LEU A 248 4.44 -21.83 -16.59
C LEU A 248 2.91 -21.89 -16.59
N VAL A 249 2.32 -22.75 -17.45
CA VAL A 249 0.86 -22.99 -17.44
C VAL A 249 0.43 -23.73 -16.18
N LEU A 250 1.22 -24.70 -15.69
CA LEU A 250 0.96 -25.41 -14.44
C LEU A 250 0.99 -24.48 -13.21
N LEU A 251 1.78 -23.40 -13.26
CA LEU A 251 1.92 -22.41 -12.20
C LEU A 251 0.87 -21.28 -12.24
N LYS A 252 0.07 -21.18 -13.28
CA LYS A 252 -1.04 -20.23 -13.42
C LYS A 252 -2.36 -20.82 -12.96
#